data_8bcab3d16b6585ff2197154728ecf4e0
#
_entry.id   8bcab3d16b6585ff2197154728ecf4e0
#
_cell.length_a   1.000
_cell.length_b   1.000
_cell.length_c   1.000
_cell.angle_alpha   90.00
_cell.angle_beta   90.00
_cell.angle_gamma   90.00
#
_symmetry.space_group_name_H-M   'P 1'
#
loop_
_entity.id
_entity.type
_entity.pdbx_description
1 polymer ?
#
loop_
_entity_poly.entity_id
_entity_poly.type
_entity_poly.pdbx_seq_one_letter_code
_entity_poly.pdbx_strand_id
1 'polypeptide(L)'
;MFLRPHFRRRNGQREAYWALVESYRTERGPRQRTVAYLGLMDEAGRLGVEQAADPQSLSPQQDLFPEAKTEPRFVEIDRTRVRVENCCRFGGPWLALELIKQLRLPEFLRRTMPSGQEHIPWSLTALILVIARLCEPSSELHIAEHFYRHSALGDLLGVPVDKVDDNRLYRGLDELLPHKTALEAFLKQRFGELFAIEYDLLLYDVTSTYFEGQANANPLAQRGYSRDHRSDCKQVCIGLVVTRCGLPLGYEVFAGNRHDSTTLEEIVETMEARYGQAQRIWALDRGMVSEDNLNFLKAGQRQYIVGTPKSQLKRFEQQLLAQDWRVIREGLEVKLCPCPDGGAETYILCRSRDRRQKEQAMHARFENRIEEGLTKIAAACAKRRHEVGPIERRVGRLLGQNTRAAGLFDVQIRASENGAAHIEWKKIDKWQAWAQLSEGSYVLRTNVTGWSDEDLWRAYIQLTDAEAAFRIQKSDLSLRPVWHQKENRVLAHILVCFLAYVLWKFLGQLCQRAGLGNEPRHVLDELSELCAIDVVMPTRDGQEIRTRCVTQPNDHQKILLQRLGLVLPGRLHKTDL
;
A
#
# COMPACT_ATOMS: atom_id res chain seq x y z
N MET A 1 32.31 -0.52 0.85
CA MET A 1 30.96 -0.94 1.31
C MET A 1 30.66 -2.32 0.74
N PHE A 2 29.76 -3.11 1.35
CA PHE A 2 29.37 -4.42 0.86
C PHE A 2 27.94 -4.75 1.27
N LEU A 3 27.30 -5.66 0.54
CA LEU A 3 25.97 -6.15 0.83
C LEU A 3 25.99 -7.22 1.92
N ARG A 4 25.13 -7.09 2.93
CA ARG A 4 24.96 -8.06 3.99
C ARG A 4 23.52 -8.56 4.05
N PRO A 5 23.28 -9.88 3.98
CA PRO A 5 21.94 -10.42 4.16
C PRO A 5 21.56 -10.44 5.64
N HIS A 6 20.37 -9.94 5.96
CA HIS A 6 19.68 -10.13 7.22
C HIS A 6 18.51 -11.07 7.01
N PHE A 7 18.44 -12.13 7.78
CA PHE A 7 17.40 -13.12 7.61
C PHE A 7 16.26 -12.88 8.60
N ARG A 8 15.05 -12.73 8.08
CA ARG A 8 13.83 -12.71 8.88
C ARG A 8 12.99 -13.96 8.58
N ARG A 9 12.32 -14.49 9.59
CA ARG A 9 11.32 -15.53 9.39
C ARG A 9 9.97 -14.87 9.16
N ARG A 10 9.41 -15.04 7.98
CA ARG A 10 8.05 -14.62 7.65
C ARG A 10 7.28 -15.86 7.20
N ASN A 11 6.14 -16.15 7.82
CA ASN A 11 5.33 -17.35 7.55
C ASN A 11 6.11 -18.68 7.59
N GLY A 12 7.10 -18.81 8.50
CA GLY A 12 7.92 -20.00 8.64
C GLY A 12 9.12 -20.10 7.68
N GLN A 13 9.20 -19.26 6.67
CA GLN A 13 10.33 -19.19 5.72
C GLN A 13 11.36 -18.16 6.14
N ARG A 14 12.62 -18.43 5.78
CA ARG A 14 13.76 -17.56 5.98
C ARG A 14 13.94 -16.69 4.73
N GLU A 15 13.49 -15.44 4.80
CA GLU A 15 13.67 -14.45 3.74
C GLU A 15 14.93 -13.63 3.99
N ALA A 16 15.72 -13.39 2.93
CA ALA A 16 16.92 -12.57 2.99
C ALA A 16 16.54 -11.11 2.69
N TYR A 17 16.71 -10.25 3.68
CA TYR A 17 16.63 -8.80 3.55
C TYR A 17 18.04 -8.25 3.47
N TRP A 18 18.34 -7.48 2.46
CA TRP A 18 19.67 -6.98 2.21
C TRP A 18 19.88 -5.61 2.86
N ALA A 19 21.06 -5.40 3.38
CA ALA A 19 21.53 -4.12 3.88
C ALA A 19 22.88 -3.79 3.26
N LEU A 20 23.07 -2.53 2.89
CA LEU A 20 24.38 -1.99 2.53
C LEU A 20 25.12 -1.65 3.82
N VAL A 21 26.30 -2.23 4.00
CA VAL A 21 27.10 -2.15 5.23
C VAL A 21 28.47 -1.58 4.91
N GLU A 22 28.95 -0.71 5.76
CA GLU A 22 30.31 -0.18 5.70
C GLU A 22 31.14 -0.65 6.89
N SER A 23 32.39 -1.04 6.64
CA SER A 23 33.35 -1.31 7.68
C SER A 23 34.18 -0.06 7.98
N TYR A 24 34.28 0.32 9.23
CA TYR A 24 35.15 1.42 9.68
C TYR A 24 35.98 0.99 10.89
N ARG A 25 37.10 1.65 11.09
CA ARG A 25 38.04 1.29 12.15
C ARG A 25 37.86 2.23 13.35
N THR A 26 37.71 1.66 14.52
CA THR A 26 37.69 2.40 15.79
C THR A 26 38.93 2.01 16.61
N GLU A 27 39.22 2.77 17.65
CA GLU A 27 40.31 2.45 18.63
C GLU A 27 40.13 1.05 19.26
N ARG A 28 38.91 0.51 19.27
CA ARG A 28 38.59 -0.82 19.80
C ARG A 28 38.53 -1.92 18.72
N GLY A 29 39.01 -1.63 17.48
CA GLY A 29 39.03 -2.55 16.35
C GLY A 29 38.01 -2.26 15.25
N PRO A 30 37.92 -3.10 14.23
CA PRO A 30 37.01 -2.91 13.11
C PRO A 30 35.55 -3.05 13.56
N ARG A 31 34.71 -2.10 13.16
CA ARG A 31 33.28 -2.11 13.38
C ARG A 31 32.53 -2.01 12.04
N GLN A 32 31.28 -2.41 12.04
CA GLN A 32 30.40 -2.33 10.89
C GLN A 32 29.18 -1.46 11.24
N ARG A 33 28.78 -0.60 10.29
CA ARG A 33 27.53 0.15 10.39
C ARG A 33 26.67 -0.11 9.18
N THR A 34 25.38 -0.18 9.35
CA THR A 34 24.43 -0.29 8.26
C THR A 34 24.25 1.09 7.64
N VAL A 35 24.50 1.18 6.35
CA VAL A 35 24.39 2.41 5.55
C VAL A 35 22.96 2.57 5.07
N ALA A 36 22.35 1.50 4.56
CA ALA A 36 20.97 1.49 4.12
C ALA A 36 20.36 0.09 4.25
N TYR A 37 19.07 0.01 4.53
CA TYR A 37 18.30 -1.22 4.41
C TYR A 37 17.65 -1.27 3.03
N LEU A 38 17.98 -2.29 2.25
CA LEU A 38 17.58 -2.41 0.86
C LEU A 38 16.35 -3.31 0.65
N GLY A 39 15.88 -3.95 1.72
CA GLY A 39 14.72 -4.84 1.65
C GLY A 39 14.96 -6.15 0.91
N LEU A 40 13.93 -6.66 0.28
CA LEU A 40 14.01 -7.82 -0.62
C LEU A 40 14.56 -7.35 -1.97
N MET A 41 15.62 -7.99 -2.45
CA MET A 41 16.22 -7.70 -3.75
C MET A 41 16.31 -8.98 -4.58
N ASP A 42 16.08 -8.86 -5.87
CA ASP A 42 16.42 -9.86 -6.86
C ASP A 42 17.92 -9.83 -7.19
N GLU A 43 18.38 -10.77 -8.00
CA GLU A 43 19.80 -10.92 -8.33
C GLU A 43 20.31 -9.72 -9.15
N ALA A 44 19.48 -9.15 -10.02
CA ALA A 44 19.84 -7.98 -10.83
C ALA A 44 20.00 -6.73 -9.96
N GLY A 45 19.10 -6.53 -9.00
CA GLY A 45 19.20 -5.45 -8.03
C GLY A 45 20.43 -5.58 -7.13
N ARG A 46 20.79 -6.80 -6.72
CA ARG A 46 21.99 -7.09 -5.93
C ARG A 46 23.27 -6.72 -6.69
N LEU A 47 23.39 -7.16 -7.93
CA LEU A 47 24.55 -6.86 -8.79
C LEU A 47 24.67 -5.36 -9.06
N GLY A 48 23.56 -4.66 -9.30
CA GLY A 48 23.55 -3.21 -9.50
C GLY A 48 24.07 -2.45 -8.28
N VAL A 49 23.68 -2.85 -7.07
CA VAL A 49 24.18 -2.24 -5.83
C VAL A 49 25.65 -2.57 -5.56
N GLU A 50 26.09 -3.80 -5.84
CA GLU A 50 27.51 -4.20 -5.70
C GLU A 50 28.42 -3.39 -6.64
N GLN A 51 28.04 -3.25 -7.93
CA GLN A 51 28.80 -2.44 -8.90
C GLN A 51 28.89 -0.98 -8.50
N ALA A 52 27.86 -0.46 -7.96
CA ALA A 52 27.80 0.94 -7.58
C ALA A 52 28.36 1.24 -6.19
N ALA A 53 28.56 0.24 -5.35
CA ALA A 53 29.29 0.36 -4.09
C ALA A 53 30.83 0.33 -4.28
N ASP A 54 31.30 0.06 -5.51
CA ASP A 54 32.72 0.09 -5.83
C ASP A 54 33.22 1.55 -5.89
N PRO A 55 34.21 1.91 -5.04
CA PRO A 55 34.75 3.26 -5.01
C PRO A 55 35.38 3.74 -6.33
N GLN A 56 35.76 2.81 -7.22
CA GLN A 56 36.36 3.14 -8.53
C GLN A 56 35.32 3.53 -9.59
N SER A 57 34.02 3.28 -9.36
CA SER A 57 32.95 3.63 -10.28
C SER A 57 32.43 5.07 -10.13
N LEU A 58 32.92 5.85 -9.16
CA LEU A 58 32.48 7.20 -8.88
C LEU A 58 33.25 8.20 -9.74
N SER A 59 32.73 8.55 -10.92
CA SER A 59 33.17 9.72 -11.66
C SER A 59 32.89 10.99 -10.83
N PRO A 60 33.81 11.97 -10.79
CA PRO A 60 33.52 13.24 -10.11
C PRO A 60 32.31 13.91 -10.76
N GLN A 61 31.33 14.26 -9.95
CA GLN A 61 30.11 14.92 -10.37
C GLN A 61 30.48 16.28 -10.98
N GLN A 62 30.23 16.49 -12.28
CA GLN A 62 30.27 17.79 -12.89
C GLN A 62 29.07 18.59 -12.39
N ASP A 63 29.35 19.76 -11.80
CA ASP A 63 28.33 20.74 -11.44
C ASP A 63 27.55 21.16 -12.68
N LEU A 64 26.35 20.64 -12.87
CA LEU A 64 25.47 20.94 -14.01
C LEU A 64 24.83 22.32 -13.92
N PHE A 65 24.94 23.00 -12.78
CA PHE A 65 24.55 24.41 -12.61
C PHE A 65 25.63 25.12 -11.82
N PRO A 66 26.49 25.94 -12.48
CA PRO A 66 27.38 26.82 -11.74
C PRO A 66 26.50 27.81 -10.97
N GLU A 67 26.51 27.73 -9.64
CA GLU A 67 26.07 28.87 -8.83
C GLU A 67 26.79 30.11 -9.39
N ALA A 68 26.05 31.16 -9.72
CA ALA A 68 26.65 32.41 -10.11
C ALA A 68 27.70 32.75 -9.06
N LYS A 69 28.98 32.76 -9.46
CA LYS A 69 30.10 33.08 -8.58
C LYS A 69 29.95 34.53 -8.13
N THR A 70 29.16 34.74 -7.09
CA THR A 70 29.15 35.97 -6.34
C THR A 70 30.52 36.10 -5.67
N GLU A 71 31.21 37.22 -5.90
CA GLU A 71 32.48 37.48 -5.22
C GLU A 71 32.31 37.26 -3.71
N PRO A 72 33.25 36.55 -3.07
CA PRO A 72 33.14 36.25 -1.66
C PRO A 72 33.13 37.57 -0.85
N ARG A 73 32.03 37.79 -0.10
CA ARG A 73 31.93 38.90 0.83
C ARG A 73 32.50 38.45 2.18
N PHE A 74 33.58 39.07 2.60
CA PHE A 74 34.18 38.86 3.91
C PHE A 74 33.61 39.87 4.90
N VAL A 75 33.15 39.38 6.06
CA VAL A 75 32.63 40.19 7.15
C VAL A 75 33.27 39.72 8.46
N GLU A 76 33.71 40.65 9.30
CA GLU A 76 34.18 40.32 10.66
C GLU A 76 33.01 39.95 11.56
N ILE A 77 33.05 38.75 12.15
CA ILE A 77 32.01 38.23 13.05
C ILE A 77 32.58 37.99 14.46
N ASP A 78 31.77 38.22 15.48
CA ASP A 78 32.07 37.85 16.86
C ASP A 78 31.75 36.36 17.06
N ARG A 79 32.76 35.50 17.01
CA ARG A 79 32.64 34.04 17.14
C ARG A 79 32.04 33.60 18.48
N THR A 80 32.17 34.39 19.52
CA THR A 80 31.69 34.06 20.87
C THR A 80 30.17 34.23 20.99
N ARG A 81 29.57 34.99 20.06
CA ARG A 81 28.13 35.29 20.00
C ARG A 81 27.40 34.63 18.82
N VAL A 82 28.08 33.81 18.03
CA VAL A 82 27.43 33.01 17.01
C VAL A 82 26.47 32.02 17.69
N ARG A 83 25.23 31.97 17.18
CA ARG A 83 24.18 31.09 17.71
C ARG A 83 23.36 30.49 16.58
N VAL A 84 22.72 29.36 16.88
CA VAL A 84 21.78 28.68 15.97
C VAL A 84 20.37 28.85 16.54
N GLU A 85 19.48 29.28 15.66
CA GLU A 85 18.07 29.49 15.99
C GLU A 85 17.18 28.69 15.00
N ASN A 86 15.91 28.48 15.36
CA ASN A 86 14.86 27.98 14.45
C ASN A 86 15.26 26.73 13.65
N CYS A 87 15.31 25.57 14.30
CA CYS A 87 15.47 24.30 13.61
C CYS A 87 14.13 23.87 12.98
N CYS A 88 14.06 23.86 11.65
CA CYS A 88 12.88 23.47 10.89
C CYS A 88 13.12 22.14 10.16
N ARG A 89 12.09 21.29 10.09
CA ARG A 89 12.11 20.06 9.26
C ARG A 89 12.24 20.44 7.79
N PHE A 90 13.25 19.92 7.14
CA PHE A 90 13.55 20.27 5.74
C PHE A 90 13.45 19.06 4.81
N GLY A 91 14.14 17.96 5.11
CA GLY A 91 14.43 16.91 4.14
C GLY A 91 13.20 16.21 3.58
N GLY A 92 12.22 15.86 4.41
CA GLY A 92 10.97 15.24 3.96
C GLY A 92 10.17 16.18 3.04
N PRO A 93 9.82 17.40 3.45
CA PRO A 93 9.14 18.38 2.60
C PRO A 93 9.89 18.69 1.30
N TRP A 94 11.22 18.81 1.36
CA TRP A 94 12.05 19.03 0.18
C TRP A 94 12.01 17.83 -0.78
N LEU A 95 12.19 16.61 -0.28
CA LEU A 95 12.10 15.40 -1.10
C LEU A 95 10.73 15.30 -1.78
N ALA A 96 9.65 15.50 -1.02
CA ALA A 96 8.30 15.49 -1.57
C ALA A 96 8.13 16.52 -2.70
N LEU A 97 8.69 17.73 -2.52
CA LEU A 97 8.65 18.78 -3.54
C LEU A 97 9.47 18.40 -4.78
N GLU A 98 10.63 17.77 -4.63
CA GLU A 98 11.44 17.29 -5.76
C GLU A 98 10.71 16.19 -6.55
N LEU A 99 10.04 15.24 -5.86
CA LEU A 99 9.18 14.25 -6.53
C LEU A 99 8.04 14.92 -7.31
N ILE A 100 7.40 15.90 -6.71
CA ILE A 100 6.32 16.70 -7.31
C ILE A 100 6.82 17.44 -8.57
N LYS A 101 8.02 18.03 -8.53
CA LYS A 101 8.66 18.70 -9.69
C LYS A 101 8.99 17.72 -10.80
N GLN A 102 9.56 16.55 -10.48
CA GLN A 102 9.85 15.51 -11.47
C GLN A 102 8.59 14.99 -12.16
N LEU A 103 7.47 14.90 -11.44
CA LEU A 103 6.16 14.61 -12.01
C LEU A 103 5.57 15.77 -12.83
N ARG A 104 6.14 16.97 -12.80
CA ARG A 104 5.59 18.20 -13.39
C ARG A 104 4.18 18.54 -12.86
N LEU A 105 3.89 18.15 -11.64
CA LEU A 105 2.61 18.43 -11.01
C LEU A 105 2.36 19.93 -10.76
N PRO A 106 3.37 20.78 -10.41
CA PRO A 106 3.17 22.22 -10.25
C PRO A 106 2.71 22.92 -11.53
N GLU A 107 3.24 22.53 -12.67
CA GLU A 107 2.86 23.08 -13.99
C GLU A 107 1.42 22.71 -14.33
N PHE A 108 1.06 21.44 -14.08
CA PHE A 108 -0.30 20.98 -14.28
C PHE A 108 -1.29 21.75 -13.39
N LEU A 109 -1.02 21.83 -12.08
CA LEU A 109 -1.92 22.53 -11.15
C LEU A 109 -2.05 24.01 -11.45
N ARG A 110 -0.96 24.70 -11.78
CA ARG A 110 -1.02 26.12 -12.18
C ARG A 110 -1.88 26.36 -13.43
N ARG A 111 -1.88 25.42 -14.37
CA ARG A 111 -2.69 25.50 -15.58
C ARG A 111 -4.17 25.23 -15.32
N THR A 112 -4.47 24.26 -14.47
CA THR A 112 -5.84 23.82 -14.19
C THR A 112 -6.51 24.61 -13.06
N MET A 113 -5.71 25.17 -12.14
CA MET A 113 -6.13 26.01 -11.03
C MET A 113 -5.46 27.39 -11.18
N PRO A 114 -5.86 28.19 -12.16
CA PRO A 114 -5.24 29.50 -12.39
C PRO A 114 -5.46 30.41 -11.18
N SER A 115 -4.46 31.26 -10.92
CA SER A 115 -4.56 32.25 -9.83
C SER A 115 -5.70 33.23 -10.08
N GLY A 116 -6.52 33.45 -9.06
CA GLY A 116 -7.58 34.42 -9.02
C GLY A 116 -7.20 35.65 -8.20
N GLN A 117 -8.10 36.08 -7.31
CA GLN A 117 -7.90 37.21 -6.39
C GLN A 117 -7.31 36.79 -5.03
N GLU A 118 -7.02 35.50 -4.86
CA GLU A 118 -6.44 34.97 -3.63
C GLU A 118 -4.98 35.41 -3.45
N HIS A 119 -4.59 35.67 -2.20
CA HIS A 119 -3.21 36.05 -1.85
C HIS A 119 -2.20 34.93 -2.16
N ILE A 120 -2.61 33.69 -2.11
CA ILE A 120 -1.80 32.50 -2.41
C ILE A 120 -2.56 31.63 -3.41
N PRO A 121 -1.97 31.23 -4.52
CA PRO A 121 -2.59 30.34 -5.49
C PRO A 121 -3.08 29.03 -4.86
N TRP A 122 -4.27 28.58 -5.23
CA TRP A 122 -4.85 27.32 -4.76
C TRP A 122 -3.98 26.12 -5.12
N SER A 123 -3.25 26.20 -6.24
CA SER A 123 -2.26 25.20 -6.63
C SER A 123 -1.17 24.98 -5.57
N LEU A 124 -0.69 26.03 -4.89
CA LEU A 124 0.28 25.92 -3.80
C LEU A 124 -0.37 25.32 -2.54
N THR A 125 -1.61 25.71 -2.24
CA THR A 125 -2.37 25.10 -1.13
C THR A 125 -2.57 23.59 -1.34
N ALA A 126 -2.86 23.16 -2.57
CA ALA A 126 -2.96 21.75 -2.92
C ALA A 126 -1.62 21.02 -2.70
N LEU A 127 -0.49 21.63 -3.07
CA LEU A 127 0.84 21.04 -2.83
C LEU A 127 1.13 20.92 -1.33
N ILE A 128 0.79 21.93 -0.52
CA ILE A 128 0.94 21.85 0.95
C ILE A 128 0.19 20.65 1.52
N LEU A 129 -1.07 20.44 1.11
CA LEU A 129 -1.90 19.31 1.57
C LEU A 129 -1.27 17.95 1.20
N VAL A 130 -0.80 17.80 -0.04
CA VAL A 130 -0.20 16.54 -0.51
C VAL A 130 1.13 16.26 0.17
N ILE A 131 2.00 17.28 0.30
CA ILE A 131 3.31 17.14 0.98
C ILE A 131 3.11 16.80 2.46
N ALA A 132 2.21 17.49 3.14
CA ALA A 132 1.89 17.20 4.53
C ALA A 132 1.35 15.77 4.70
N ARG A 133 0.48 15.31 3.79
CA ARG A 133 -0.05 13.95 3.80
C ARG A 133 1.01 12.88 3.62
N LEU A 134 2.03 13.14 2.82
CA LEU A 134 3.16 12.22 2.62
C LEU A 134 4.10 12.20 3.82
N CYS A 135 4.44 13.39 4.37
CA CYS A 135 5.49 13.54 5.38
C CYS A 135 4.97 13.31 6.82
N GLU A 136 3.83 13.90 7.17
CA GLU A 136 3.23 13.87 8.50
C GLU A 136 1.68 13.88 8.39
N PRO A 137 1.07 12.74 8.05
CA PRO A 137 -0.37 12.65 7.87
C PRO A 137 -1.14 13.09 9.13
N SER A 138 -1.91 14.16 9.00
CA SER A 138 -2.63 14.77 10.13
C SER A 138 -3.84 15.56 9.66
N SER A 139 -4.56 16.22 10.60
CA SER A 139 -5.67 17.10 10.29
C SER A 139 -5.18 18.44 9.73
N GLU A 140 -6.04 19.13 9.00
CA GLU A 140 -5.75 20.46 8.42
C GLU A 140 -5.34 21.47 9.48
N LEU A 141 -5.98 21.43 10.67
CA LEU A 141 -5.58 22.25 11.81
C LEU A 141 -4.15 21.95 12.24
N HIS A 142 -3.79 20.67 12.40
CA HIS A 142 -2.42 20.29 12.78
C HIS A 142 -1.41 20.66 11.68
N ILE A 143 -1.78 20.54 10.41
CA ILE A 143 -0.94 20.98 9.30
C ILE A 143 -0.65 22.48 9.42
N ALA A 144 -1.67 23.31 9.65
CA ALA A 144 -1.51 24.75 9.75
C ALA A 144 -0.72 25.19 10.99
N GLU A 145 -1.04 24.62 12.18
CA GLU A 145 -0.47 25.06 13.44
C GLU A 145 0.90 24.44 13.79
N HIS A 146 1.17 23.21 13.29
CA HIS A 146 2.37 22.47 13.65
C HIS A 146 3.25 22.15 12.46
N PHE A 147 2.79 21.32 11.53
CA PHE A 147 3.63 20.84 10.44
C PHE A 147 4.21 22.00 9.60
N TYR A 148 3.35 22.91 9.15
CA TYR A 148 3.77 24.01 8.27
C TYR A 148 4.68 24.99 9.00
N ARG A 149 4.38 25.35 10.25
CA ARG A 149 5.15 26.29 11.06
C ARG A 149 6.54 25.77 11.44
N HIS A 150 6.69 24.45 11.61
CA HIS A 150 7.94 23.82 12.04
C HIS A 150 8.68 23.13 10.89
N SER A 151 8.29 23.41 9.65
CA SER A 151 8.97 22.93 8.45
C SER A 151 9.49 24.09 7.60
N ALA A 152 10.47 23.80 6.75
CA ALA A 152 10.98 24.75 5.76
C ALA A 152 10.07 24.86 4.52
N LEU A 153 8.85 24.31 4.57
CA LEU A 153 7.94 24.29 3.42
C LEU A 153 7.53 25.69 2.98
N GLY A 154 7.39 26.62 3.93
CA GLY A 154 7.14 28.03 3.64
C GLY A 154 8.23 28.65 2.74
N ASP A 155 9.50 28.43 3.09
CA ASP A 155 10.63 28.91 2.30
C ASP A 155 10.73 28.20 0.95
N LEU A 156 10.47 26.88 0.91
CA LEU A 156 10.52 26.08 -0.33
C LEU A 156 9.44 26.47 -1.35
N LEU A 157 8.28 26.90 -0.87
CA LEU A 157 7.15 27.30 -1.73
C LEU A 157 7.02 28.83 -1.91
N GLY A 158 7.77 29.62 -1.13
CA GLY A 158 7.61 31.08 -1.11
C GLY A 158 6.28 31.53 -0.49
N VAL A 159 5.73 30.78 0.47
CA VAL A 159 4.43 31.06 1.08
C VAL A 159 4.62 31.34 2.58
N PRO A 160 4.34 32.58 3.04
CA PRO A 160 4.49 32.95 4.45
C PRO A 160 3.62 32.11 5.38
N VAL A 161 4.13 31.82 6.58
CA VAL A 161 3.48 30.94 7.55
C VAL A 161 2.14 31.48 8.03
N ASP A 162 2.02 32.81 8.19
CA ASP A 162 0.79 33.50 8.61
C ASP A 162 -0.34 33.43 7.57
N LYS A 163 -0.05 33.04 6.34
CA LYS A 163 -1.02 32.90 5.25
C LYS A 163 -1.61 31.49 5.12
N VAL A 164 -1.14 30.53 5.93
CA VAL A 164 -1.62 29.14 5.91
C VAL A 164 -2.34 28.85 7.21
N ASP A 165 -3.68 28.90 7.17
CA ASP A 165 -4.58 28.51 8.25
C ASP A 165 -5.43 27.27 7.85
N ASP A 166 -6.14 26.70 8.82
CA ASP A 166 -7.00 25.53 8.60
C ASP A 166 -8.13 25.81 7.61
N ASN A 167 -8.73 27.01 7.65
CA ASN A 167 -9.80 27.39 6.73
C ASN A 167 -9.30 27.43 5.28
N ARG A 168 -8.09 27.93 5.08
CA ARG A 168 -7.47 27.91 3.76
C ARG A 168 -7.23 26.50 3.28
N LEU A 169 -6.72 25.61 4.13
CA LEU A 169 -6.50 24.21 3.79
C LEU A 169 -7.81 23.51 3.44
N TYR A 170 -8.90 23.76 4.20
CA TYR A 170 -10.23 23.25 3.87
C TYR A 170 -10.75 23.75 2.52
N ARG A 171 -10.53 25.02 2.19
CA ARG A 171 -10.89 25.55 0.86
C ARG A 171 -10.00 24.93 -0.23
N GLY A 172 -8.73 24.70 0.05
CA GLY A 172 -7.82 24.01 -0.86
C GLY A 172 -8.29 22.60 -1.23
N LEU A 173 -8.92 21.87 -0.29
CA LEU A 173 -9.60 20.61 -0.58
C LEU A 173 -10.76 20.80 -1.55
N ASP A 174 -11.62 21.79 -1.30
CA ASP A 174 -12.78 22.08 -2.13
C ASP A 174 -12.39 22.49 -3.55
N GLU A 175 -11.31 23.27 -3.70
CA GLU A 175 -10.78 23.73 -5.00
C GLU A 175 -10.03 22.63 -5.78
N LEU A 176 -9.39 21.67 -5.09
CA LEU A 176 -8.65 20.60 -5.73
C LEU A 176 -9.57 19.52 -6.33
N LEU A 177 -10.66 19.20 -5.66
CA LEU A 177 -11.55 18.08 -5.99
C LEU A 177 -12.08 18.11 -7.44
N PRO A 178 -12.54 19.24 -8.00
CA PRO A 178 -13.03 19.30 -9.37
C PRO A 178 -12.02 18.86 -10.44
N HIS A 179 -10.74 18.87 -10.10
CA HIS A 179 -9.66 18.52 -11.02
C HIS A 179 -9.27 17.03 -10.99
N LYS A 180 -9.95 16.18 -10.19
CA LYS A 180 -9.63 14.74 -10.03
C LYS A 180 -9.42 14.01 -11.36
N THR A 181 -10.40 14.10 -12.27
CA THR A 181 -10.35 13.38 -13.56
C THR A 181 -9.17 13.85 -14.43
N ALA A 182 -8.93 15.15 -14.48
CA ALA A 182 -7.82 15.71 -15.24
C ALA A 182 -6.47 15.33 -14.62
N LEU A 183 -6.37 15.26 -13.28
CA LEU A 183 -5.19 14.81 -12.56
C LEU A 183 -4.87 13.34 -12.86
N GLU A 184 -5.87 12.45 -12.82
CA GLU A 184 -5.69 11.03 -13.14
C GLU A 184 -5.19 10.82 -14.58
N ALA A 185 -5.77 11.54 -15.55
CA ALA A 185 -5.33 11.50 -16.94
C ALA A 185 -3.89 12.00 -17.12
N PHE A 186 -3.56 13.11 -16.46
CA PHE A 186 -2.20 13.67 -16.45
C PHE A 186 -1.20 12.69 -15.85
N LEU A 187 -1.48 12.10 -14.70
CA LEU A 187 -0.59 11.15 -14.02
C LEU A 187 -0.34 9.91 -14.89
N LYS A 188 -1.38 9.37 -15.54
CA LYS A 188 -1.24 8.26 -16.49
C LYS A 188 -0.24 8.60 -17.59
N GLN A 189 -0.40 9.78 -18.23
CA GLN A 189 0.52 10.23 -19.27
C GLN A 189 1.94 10.32 -18.73
N ARG A 190 2.14 10.96 -17.56
CA ARG A 190 3.46 11.13 -16.94
C ARG A 190 4.13 9.80 -16.59
N PHE A 191 3.38 8.82 -16.10
CA PHE A 191 3.93 7.50 -15.81
C PHE A 191 4.37 6.78 -17.09
N GLY A 192 3.62 6.90 -18.19
CA GLY A 192 4.02 6.39 -19.49
C GLY A 192 5.34 6.99 -19.97
N GLU A 193 5.47 8.33 -19.88
CA GLU A 193 6.69 9.06 -20.28
C GLU A 193 7.91 8.72 -19.41
N LEU A 194 7.74 8.63 -18.09
CA LEU A 194 8.83 8.42 -17.15
C LEU A 194 9.28 6.97 -17.02
N PHE A 195 8.35 6.03 -17.14
CA PHE A 195 8.60 4.63 -16.81
C PHE A 195 8.38 3.67 -17.97
N ALA A 196 7.93 4.16 -19.13
CA ALA A 196 7.55 3.33 -20.29
C ALA A 196 6.56 2.22 -19.88
N ILE A 197 5.55 2.58 -19.06
CA ILE A 197 4.60 1.62 -18.50
C ILE A 197 3.65 1.15 -19.59
N GLU A 198 3.55 -0.16 -19.73
CA GLU A 198 2.49 -0.82 -20.49
C GLU A 198 1.24 -0.92 -19.62
N TYR A 199 0.09 -0.57 -20.21
CA TYR A 199 -1.21 -0.61 -19.54
C TYR A 199 -2.02 -1.82 -19.98
N ASP A 200 -1.33 -2.94 -20.22
CA ASP A 200 -1.85 -4.22 -20.67
C ASP A 200 -2.55 -5.00 -19.55
N LEU A 201 -2.10 -4.80 -18.31
CA LEU A 201 -2.65 -5.45 -17.11
C LEU A 201 -3.08 -4.39 -16.10
N LEU A 202 -4.36 -4.44 -15.70
CA LEU A 202 -4.93 -3.59 -14.66
C LEU A 202 -5.38 -4.45 -13.47
N LEU A 203 -4.96 -4.03 -12.30
CA LEU A 203 -5.28 -4.66 -11.02
C LEU A 203 -6.37 -3.83 -10.35
N TYR A 204 -7.51 -4.43 -10.07
CA TYR A 204 -8.60 -3.76 -9.38
C TYR A 204 -8.95 -4.46 -8.07
N ASP A 205 -9.02 -3.67 -7.02
CA ASP A 205 -9.46 -4.11 -5.70
C ASP A 205 -10.29 -3.04 -5.01
N VAL A 206 -11.11 -3.45 -4.03
CA VAL A 206 -11.99 -2.57 -3.26
C VAL A 206 -11.65 -2.67 -1.78
N THR A 207 -11.62 -1.52 -1.11
CA THR A 207 -11.53 -1.45 0.34
C THR A 207 -12.60 -0.56 0.92
N SER A 208 -12.73 -0.53 2.26
CA SER A 208 -13.56 0.45 2.97
C SER A 208 -12.71 1.32 3.87
N THR A 209 -13.16 2.55 4.15
CA THR A 209 -12.61 3.41 5.19
C THR A 209 -13.73 3.94 6.06
N TYR A 210 -13.54 3.94 7.38
CA TYR A 210 -14.58 4.29 8.34
C TYR A 210 -14.48 5.75 8.80
N PHE A 211 -15.61 6.27 9.26
CA PHE A 211 -15.75 7.62 9.81
C PHE A 211 -15.64 7.61 11.33
N GLU A 212 -15.01 8.62 11.88
CA GLU A 212 -15.28 9.05 13.24
C GLU A 212 -16.35 10.13 13.21
N GLY A 213 -17.43 9.92 13.97
CA GLY A 213 -18.62 10.76 13.95
C GLY A 213 -19.75 10.24 13.05
N GLN A 214 -20.80 11.03 12.90
CA GLN A 214 -22.06 10.58 12.29
C GLN A 214 -22.09 10.69 10.77
N ALA A 215 -21.27 11.55 10.16
CA ALA A 215 -21.22 11.81 8.71
C ALA A 215 -22.63 11.96 8.06
N ASN A 216 -23.56 12.67 8.73
CA ASN A 216 -24.96 12.76 8.28
C ASN A 216 -25.12 13.57 6.99
N ALA A 217 -24.18 14.48 6.71
CA ALA A 217 -24.18 15.29 5.49
C ALA A 217 -23.51 14.57 4.30
N ASN A 218 -23.14 13.29 4.43
CA ASN A 218 -22.54 12.51 3.38
C ASN A 218 -23.44 11.30 3.03
N PRO A 219 -24.13 11.30 1.88
CA PRO A 219 -25.01 10.20 1.48
C PRO A 219 -24.27 8.90 1.21
N LEU A 220 -22.95 8.97 0.88
CA LEU A 220 -22.11 7.80 0.67
C LEU A 220 -21.73 7.11 2.00
N ALA A 221 -21.82 7.82 3.13
CA ALA A 221 -21.48 7.29 4.45
C ALA A 221 -22.57 6.33 4.95
N GLN A 222 -22.39 5.05 4.70
CA GLN A 222 -23.34 4.00 5.03
C GLN A 222 -22.66 2.92 5.89
N ARG A 223 -23.45 2.17 6.67
CA ARG A 223 -22.98 0.97 7.38
C ARG A 223 -22.97 -0.22 6.42
N GLY A 224 -21.87 -0.96 6.41
CA GLY A 224 -21.68 -2.12 5.55
C GLY A 224 -20.67 -3.11 6.12
N TYR A 225 -20.17 -4.02 5.29
CA TYR A 225 -19.11 -4.94 5.68
C TYR A 225 -17.81 -4.18 5.92
N SER A 226 -17.40 -4.07 7.18
CA SER A 226 -16.19 -3.33 7.56
C SER A 226 -14.94 -4.22 7.50
N ARG A 227 -14.05 -3.95 6.56
CA ARG A 227 -12.72 -4.58 6.49
C ARG A 227 -11.78 -4.12 7.60
N ASP A 228 -12.14 -3.02 8.27
CA ASP A 228 -11.40 -2.44 9.39
C ASP A 228 -11.91 -2.94 10.75
N HIS A 229 -12.85 -3.91 10.75
CA HIS A 229 -13.50 -4.45 11.96
C HIS A 229 -14.23 -3.38 12.81
N ARG A 230 -14.67 -2.29 12.18
CA ARG A 230 -15.43 -1.18 12.80
C ARG A 230 -16.88 -1.20 12.29
N SER A 231 -17.60 -2.27 12.62
CA SER A 231 -19.03 -2.42 12.25
C SER A 231 -19.94 -1.40 12.95
N ASP A 232 -19.43 -0.77 14.01
CA ASP A 232 -20.06 0.32 14.76
C ASP A 232 -20.08 1.64 13.99
N CYS A 233 -19.16 1.84 13.04
CA CYS A 233 -19.00 3.07 12.29
C CYS A 233 -19.65 3.00 10.90
N LYS A 234 -20.03 4.18 10.35
CA LYS A 234 -20.30 4.33 8.93
C LYS A 234 -18.97 4.28 8.16
N GLN A 235 -19.02 3.99 6.87
CA GLN A 235 -17.87 3.86 5.99
C GLN A 235 -18.22 4.32 4.57
N VAL A 236 -17.20 4.48 3.74
CA VAL A 236 -17.29 4.49 2.26
C VAL A 236 -16.44 3.36 1.71
N CYS A 237 -16.78 2.86 0.54
CA CYS A 237 -15.96 1.92 -0.22
C CYS A 237 -15.13 2.68 -1.25
N ILE A 238 -13.88 2.24 -1.46
CA ILE A 238 -12.95 2.83 -2.41
C ILE A 238 -12.46 1.72 -3.33
N GLY A 239 -12.76 1.84 -4.62
CA GLY A 239 -12.22 0.98 -5.66
C GLY A 239 -10.98 1.63 -6.28
N LEU A 240 -9.85 0.94 -6.28
CA LEU A 240 -8.57 1.44 -6.78
C LEU A 240 -8.11 0.61 -7.97
N VAL A 241 -7.69 1.28 -9.02
CA VAL A 241 -7.04 0.67 -10.19
C VAL A 241 -5.56 1.01 -10.18
N VAL A 242 -4.72 -0.01 -10.22
CA VAL A 242 -3.27 0.16 -10.30
C VAL A 242 -2.70 -0.63 -11.49
N THR A 243 -1.55 -0.20 -11.96
CA THR A 243 -0.78 -0.90 -13.00
C THR A 243 -0.10 -2.15 -12.42
N ARG A 244 0.49 -2.95 -13.30
CA ARG A 244 1.31 -4.11 -12.98
C ARG A 244 2.41 -3.84 -11.95
N CYS A 245 3.00 -2.65 -11.94
CA CYS A 245 4.02 -2.24 -10.94
C CYS A 245 3.43 -1.49 -9.73
N GLY A 246 2.10 -1.53 -9.56
CA GLY A 246 1.40 -0.92 -8.43
C GLY A 246 1.28 0.61 -8.49
N LEU A 247 1.58 1.26 -9.63
CA LEU A 247 1.33 2.70 -9.80
C LEU A 247 -0.18 2.94 -9.93
N PRO A 248 -0.76 3.88 -9.17
CA PRO A 248 -2.19 4.14 -9.20
C PRO A 248 -2.58 4.91 -10.48
N LEU A 249 -3.63 4.43 -11.15
CA LEU A 249 -4.20 5.06 -12.35
C LEU A 249 -5.44 5.89 -12.05
N GLY A 250 -6.25 5.41 -11.13
CA GLY A 250 -7.49 6.06 -10.75
C GLY A 250 -8.23 5.30 -9.67
N TYR A 251 -9.22 5.95 -9.09
CA TYR A 251 -10.06 5.37 -8.05
C TYR A 251 -11.48 5.91 -8.15
N GLU A 252 -12.44 5.16 -7.61
CA GLU A 252 -13.82 5.62 -7.41
C GLU A 252 -14.26 5.38 -5.97
N VAL A 253 -15.18 6.23 -5.50
CA VAL A 253 -15.72 6.16 -4.13
C VAL A 253 -17.19 5.79 -4.22
N PHE A 254 -17.55 4.71 -3.52
CA PHE A 254 -18.89 4.15 -3.49
C PHE A 254 -19.50 4.26 -2.10
N ALA A 255 -20.83 4.14 -2.04
CA ALA A 255 -21.52 4.05 -0.76
C ALA A 255 -21.00 2.89 0.09
N GLY A 256 -20.89 3.11 1.40
CA GLY A 256 -20.26 2.16 2.33
C GLY A 256 -20.97 0.81 2.48
N ASN A 257 -22.20 0.68 2.02
CA ASN A 257 -22.97 -0.56 1.98
C ASN A 257 -22.88 -1.30 0.63
N ARG A 258 -22.13 -0.77 -0.35
CA ARG A 258 -21.91 -1.39 -1.65
C ARG A 258 -21.16 -2.71 -1.50
N HIS A 259 -21.65 -3.75 -2.16
CA HIS A 259 -20.92 -5.02 -2.26
C HIS A 259 -19.87 -4.94 -3.37
N ASP A 260 -18.69 -5.56 -3.16
CA ASP A 260 -17.56 -5.46 -4.08
C ASP A 260 -17.92 -5.84 -5.52
N SER A 261 -18.67 -6.93 -5.70
CA SER A 261 -19.08 -7.40 -7.02
C SER A 261 -19.96 -6.39 -7.78
N THR A 262 -20.63 -5.47 -7.09
CA THR A 262 -21.50 -4.46 -7.75
C THR A 262 -20.75 -3.20 -8.19
N THR A 263 -19.45 -3.12 -7.94
CA THR A 263 -18.63 -1.97 -8.32
C THR A 263 -17.85 -2.16 -9.61
N LEU A 264 -17.73 -3.41 -10.09
CA LEU A 264 -16.87 -3.75 -11.21
C LEU A 264 -17.31 -3.08 -12.53
N GLU A 265 -18.57 -3.16 -12.88
CA GLU A 265 -19.10 -2.59 -14.13
C GLU A 265 -18.81 -1.09 -14.20
N GLU A 266 -19.15 -0.35 -13.16
CA GLU A 266 -18.96 1.09 -13.07
C GLU A 266 -17.50 1.51 -13.19
N ILE A 267 -16.57 0.78 -12.54
CA ILE A 267 -15.13 1.12 -12.60
C ILE A 267 -14.54 0.79 -13.98
N VAL A 268 -14.94 -0.33 -14.58
CA VAL A 268 -14.46 -0.72 -15.91
C VAL A 268 -14.93 0.29 -16.95
N GLU A 269 -16.20 0.66 -16.95
CA GLU A 269 -16.75 1.68 -17.84
C GLU A 269 -16.09 3.04 -17.63
N THR A 270 -15.88 3.45 -16.38
CA THR A 270 -15.17 4.69 -16.05
C THR A 270 -13.75 4.71 -16.60
N MET A 271 -13.00 3.60 -16.45
CA MET A 271 -11.64 3.49 -16.96
C MET A 271 -11.62 3.48 -18.50
N GLU A 272 -12.57 2.80 -19.13
CA GLU A 272 -12.68 2.79 -20.60
C GLU A 272 -13.10 4.15 -21.17
N ALA A 273 -14.02 4.85 -20.54
CA ALA A 273 -14.41 6.21 -20.92
C ALA A 273 -13.23 7.20 -20.82
N ARG A 274 -12.40 7.07 -19.80
CA ARG A 274 -11.24 7.95 -19.59
C ARG A 274 -10.04 7.61 -20.45
N TYR A 275 -9.80 6.34 -20.70
CA TYR A 275 -8.53 5.85 -21.27
C TYR A 275 -8.68 5.06 -22.57
N GLY A 276 -9.90 4.97 -23.07
CA GLY A 276 -10.26 4.19 -24.26
C GLY A 276 -10.36 2.68 -24.00
N GLN A 277 -11.09 2.00 -24.85
CA GLN A 277 -11.09 0.53 -24.90
C GLN A 277 -9.76 0.06 -25.49
N ALA A 278 -8.94 -0.60 -24.69
CA ALA A 278 -7.73 -1.27 -25.12
C ALA A 278 -7.85 -2.76 -24.77
N GLN A 279 -7.07 -3.60 -25.44
CA GLN A 279 -6.93 -5.01 -25.03
C GLN A 279 -6.20 -5.06 -23.69
N ARG A 280 -6.94 -4.93 -22.60
CA ARG A 280 -6.44 -4.96 -21.24
C ARG A 280 -6.93 -6.20 -20.53
N ILE A 281 -6.05 -6.74 -19.68
CA ILE A 281 -6.40 -7.85 -18.80
C ILE A 281 -6.79 -7.27 -17.44
N TRP A 282 -8.01 -7.59 -16.99
CA TRP A 282 -8.48 -7.23 -15.67
C TRP A 282 -8.17 -8.35 -14.67
N ALA A 283 -7.27 -8.10 -13.73
CA ALA A 283 -7.02 -9.01 -12.63
C ALA A 283 -7.89 -8.60 -11.42
N LEU A 284 -8.70 -9.56 -10.94
CA LEU A 284 -9.74 -9.33 -9.94
C LEU A 284 -9.65 -10.39 -8.83
N ASP A 285 -9.88 -9.97 -7.57
CA ASP A 285 -10.01 -10.93 -6.48
C ASP A 285 -11.35 -11.70 -6.57
N ARG A 286 -11.38 -12.84 -5.90
CA ARG A 286 -12.56 -13.73 -5.82
C ARG A 286 -13.82 -13.03 -5.32
N GLY A 287 -13.70 -11.97 -4.49
CA GLY A 287 -14.83 -11.18 -3.99
C GLY A 287 -15.60 -10.44 -5.08
N MET A 288 -14.95 -10.20 -6.24
CA MET A 288 -15.54 -9.55 -7.41
C MET A 288 -16.24 -10.52 -8.37
N VAL A 289 -16.05 -11.83 -8.16
CA VAL A 289 -16.51 -12.85 -9.11
C VAL A 289 -17.98 -13.16 -8.88
N SER A 290 -18.82 -12.66 -9.78
CA SER A 290 -20.19 -13.13 -10.02
C SER A 290 -20.33 -13.54 -11.48
N GLU A 291 -21.28 -14.42 -11.82
CA GLU A 291 -21.49 -14.77 -13.23
C GLU A 291 -21.94 -13.55 -14.05
N ASP A 292 -22.67 -12.61 -13.44
CA ASP A 292 -23.07 -11.35 -14.08
C ASP A 292 -21.85 -10.52 -14.47
N ASN A 293 -20.88 -10.36 -13.55
CA ASN A 293 -19.63 -9.66 -13.82
C ASN A 293 -18.80 -10.32 -14.91
N LEU A 294 -18.73 -11.65 -14.91
CA LEU A 294 -18.02 -12.38 -15.96
C LEU A 294 -18.72 -12.25 -17.32
N ASN A 295 -20.04 -12.28 -17.34
CA ASN A 295 -20.84 -12.07 -18.56
C ASN A 295 -20.66 -10.63 -19.08
N PHE A 296 -20.65 -9.62 -18.21
CA PHE A 296 -20.34 -8.23 -18.57
C PHE A 296 -18.95 -8.10 -19.21
N LEU A 297 -17.92 -8.73 -18.62
CA LEU A 297 -16.57 -8.71 -19.18
C LEU A 297 -16.52 -9.40 -20.56
N LYS A 298 -17.16 -10.57 -20.69
CA LYS A 298 -17.23 -11.34 -21.94
C LYS A 298 -18.00 -10.59 -23.05
N ALA A 299 -19.13 -10.01 -22.71
CA ALA A 299 -19.95 -9.26 -23.67
C ALA A 299 -19.18 -8.07 -24.27
N GLY A 300 -18.30 -7.43 -23.46
CA GLY A 300 -17.40 -6.37 -23.91
C GLY A 300 -16.08 -6.86 -24.49
N GLN A 301 -15.91 -8.15 -24.77
CA GLN A 301 -14.65 -8.77 -25.26
C GLN A 301 -13.43 -8.44 -24.39
N ARG A 302 -13.65 -8.24 -23.10
CA ARG A 302 -12.60 -7.88 -22.14
C ARG A 302 -11.89 -9.13 -21.64
N GLN A 303 -10.57 -9.03 -21.53
CA GLN A 303 -9.77 -10.11 -20.98
C GLN A 303 -9.72 -9.99 -19.44
N TYR A 304 -9.69 -11.13 -18.76
CA TYR A 304 -9.65 -11.16 -17.30
C TYR A 304 -8.90 -12.37 -16.74
N ILE A 305 -8.39 -12.19 -15.52
CA ILE A 305 -7.88 -13.26 -14.66
C ILE A 305 -8.51 -13.06 -13.28
N VAL A 306 -9.25 -14.04 -12.80
CA VAL A 306 -10.02 -13.93 -11.57
C VAL A 306 -9.76 -15.11 -10.62
N GLY A 307 -9.72 -14.85 -9.32
CA GLY A 307 -9.74 -15.89 -8.31
C GLY A 307 -11.12 -16.52 -8.21
N THR A 308 -11.22 -17.84 -8.03
CA THR A 308 -12.50 -18.51 -7.86
C THR A 308 -12.77 -18.91 -6.42
N PRO A 309 -14.04 -19.06 -6.00
CA PRO A 309 -14.39 -19.62 -4.69
C PRO A 309 -13.81 -21.02 -4.52
N LYS A 310 -13.37 -21.35 -3.29
CA LYS A 310 -12.79 -22.68 -2.97
C LYS A 310 -13.76 -23.84 -3.25
N SER A 311 -15.06 -23.61 -3.23
CA SER A 311 -16.10 -24.59 -3.57
C SER A 311 -15.95 -25.15 -4.99
N GLN A 312 -15.41 -24.37 -5.92
CA GLN A 312 -15.18 -24.81 -7.31
C GLN A 312 -14.03 -25.82 -7.44
N LEU A 313 -13.12 -25.91 -6.47
CA LEU A 313 -12.02 -26.88 -6.49
C LEU A 313 -12.49 -28.32 -6.66
N LYS A 314 -13.68 -28.65 -6.15
CA LYS A 314 -14.22 -30.01 -6.25
C LYS A 314 -14.44 -30.46 -7.69
N ARG A 315 -14.68 -29.53 -8.62
CA ARG A 315 -14.82 -29.82 -10.06
C ARG A 315 -13.51 -30.28 -10.70
N PHE A 316 -12.38 -30.06 -10.02
CA PHE A 316 -11.02 -30.37 -10.47
C PHE A 316 -10.36 -31.48 -9.65
N GLU A 317 -11.16 -32.34 -8.97
CA GLU A 317 -10.64 -33.38 -8.08
C GLU A 317 -9.66 -34.33 -8.82
N GLN A 318 -10.00 -34.76 -10.04
CA GLN A 318 -9.12 -35.61 -10.85
C GLN A 318 -7.83 -34.90 -11.23
N GLN A 319 -7.90 -33.63 -11.59
CA GLN A 319 -6.73 -32.83 -11.93
C GLN A 319 -5.83 -32.57 -10.70
N LEU A 320 -6.42 -32.45 -9.51
CA LEU A 320 -5.65 -32.32 -8.26
C LEU A 320 -4.82 -33.58 -7.95
N LEU A 321 -5.32 -34.77 -8.33
CA LEU A 321 -4.65 -36.06 -8.12
C LEU A 321 -3.53 -36.32 -9.15
N ALA A 322 -3.66 -35.76 -10.37
CA ALA A 322 -2.68 -35.96 -11.42
C ALA A 322 -1.33 -35.30 -11.10
N GLN A 323 -0.23 -35.91 -11.59
CA GLN A 323 1.15 -35.53 -11.25
C GLN A 323 1.81 -34.57 -12.27
N ASP A 324 1.06 -33.98 -13.16
CA ASP A 324 1.51 -33.10 -14.25
C ASP A 324 1.64 -31.63 -13.81
N TRP A 325 2.16 -31.39 -12.62
CA TRP A 325 2.36 -30.07 -12.05
C TRP A 325 3.68 -29.44 -12.48
N ARG A 326 3.61 -28.17 -12.87
CA ARG A 326 4.79 -27.35 -13.15
C ARG A 326 5.21 -26.56 -11.92
N VAL A 327 6.45 -26.71 -11.51
CA VAL A 327 7.04 -25.92 -10.42
C VAL A 327 7.40 -24.54 -10.95
N ILE A 328 6.81 -23.48 -10.39
CA ILE A 328 7.12 -22.09 -10.72
C ILE A 328 8.22 -21.54 -9.81
N ARG A 329 8.15 -21.89 -8.55
CA ARG A 329 9.16 -21.58 -7.53
C ARG A 329 9.08 -22.62 -6.41
N GLU A 330 10.06 -22.62 -5.53
CA GLU A 330 10.01 -23.50 -4.37
C GLU A 330 8.70 -23.35 -3.60
N GLY A 331 8.00 -24.46 -3.43
CA GLY A 331 6.72 -24.52 -2.70
C GLY A 331 5.50 -24.01 -3.45
N LEU A 332 5.62 -23.75 -4.78
CA LEU A 332 4.50 -23.37 -5.63
C LEU A 332 4.50 -24.15 -6.93
N GLU A 333 3.38 -24.79 -7.20
CA GLU A 333 3.13 -25.55 -8.42
C GLU A 333 1.83 -25.07 -9.07
N VAL A 334 1.81 -25.04 -10.38
CA VAL A 334 0.65 -24.66 -11.19
C VAL A 334 0.43 -25.63 -12.34
N LYS A 335 -0.78 -25.63 -12.90
CA LYS A 335 -1.08 -26.26 -14.19
C LYS A 335 -2.29 -25.65 -14.84
N LEU A 336 -2.30 -25.67 -16.17
CA LEU A 336 -3.47 -25.30 -16.96
C LEU A 336 -4.46 -26.46 -17.00
N CYS A 337 -5.75 -26.12 -16.86
CA CYS A 337 -6.85 -27.04 -17.00
C CYS A 337 -7.89 -26.47 -17.97
N PRO A 338 -8.47 -27.27 -18.85
CA PRO A 338 -9.58 -26.85 -19.68
C PRO A 338 -10.82 -26.55 -18.81
N CYS A 339 -11.76 -25.80 -19.37
CA CYS A 339 -13.04 -25.59 -18.71
C CYS A 339 -13.78 -26.92 -18.49
N PRO A 340 -14.19 -27.24 -17.25
CA PRO A 340 -14.91 -28.48 -16.95
C PRO A 340 -16.22 -28.64 -17.73
N ASP A 341 -16.82 -27.53 -18.16
CA ASP A 341 -18.10 -27.51 -18.91
C ASP A 341 -17.89 -27.36 -20.42
N GLY A 342 -16.66 -27.51 -20.94
CA GLY A 342 -16.34 -27.41 -22.35
C GLY A 342 -16.35 -25.99 -22.94
N GLY A 343 -16.33 -24.95 -22.10
CA GLY A 343 -16.26 -23.54 -22.54
C GLY A 343 -14.85 -23.14 -23.01
N ALA A 344 -14.76 -21.95 -23.63
CA ALA A 344 -13.51 -21.40 -24.17
C ALA A 344 -12.56 -20.85 -23.09
N GLU A 345 -12.97 -20.84 -21.84
CA GLU A 345 -12.14 -20.35 -20.72
C GLU A 345 -11.11 -21.40 -20.27
N THR A 346 -10.02 -20.91 -19.74
CA THR A 346 -8.95 -21.73 -19.18
C THR A 346 -8.92 -21.53 -17.65
N TYR A 347 -8.59 -22.59 -16.94
CA TYR A 347 -8.41 -22.57 -15.51
C TYR A 347 -6.97 -22.87 -15.13
N ILE A 348 -6.46 -22.18 -14.13
CA ILE A 348 -5.12 -22.40 -13.59
C ILE A 348 -5.28 -22.97 -12.18
N LEU A 349 -4.96 -24.25 -12.01
CA LEU A 349 -4.83 -24.85 -10.71
C LEU A 349 -3.49 -24.45 -10.10
N CYS A 350 -3.52 -23.99 -8.87
CA CYS A 350 -2.34 -23.58 -8.12
C CYS A 350 -2.28 -24.35 -6.81
N ARG A 351 -1.09 -24.80 -6.40
CA ARG A 351 -0.84 -25.49 -5.14
C ARG A 351 0.34 -24.83 -4.44
N SER A 352 0.09 -24.23 -3.25
CA SER A 352 1.09 -23.50 -2.46
C SER A 352 1.34 -24.18 -1.12
N ARG A 353 2.62 -24.48 -0.82
CA ARG A 353 3.05 -25.05 0.44
C ARG A 353 2.72 -24.15 1.64
N ASP A 354 2.99 -22.87 1.52
CA ASP A 354 2.75 -21.90 2.62
C ASP A 354 1.26 -21.79 2.94
N ARG A 355 0.43 -21.73 1.87
CA ARG A 355 -1.03 -21.71 2.02
C ARG A 355 -1.54 -23.00 2.64
N ARG A 356 -0.96 -24.15 2.25
CA ARG A 356 -1.28 -25.46 2.84
C ARG A 356 -0.99 -25.47 4.34
N GLN A 357 0.20 -25.06 4.77
CA GLN A 357 0.57 -25.00 6.19
C GLN A 357 -0.37 -24.08 6.98
N LYS A 358 -0.71 -22.92 6.43
CA LYS A 358 -1.66 -22.00 7.05
C LYS A 358 -3.07 -22.61 7.18
N GLU A 359 -3.56 -23.26 6.14
CA GLU A 359 -4.88 -23.89 6.14
C GLU A 359 -4.92 -25.08 7.10
N GLN A 360 -3.87 -25.90 7.15
CA GLN A 360 -3.73 -27.01 8.10
C GLN A 360 -3.74 -26.52 9.55
N ALA A 361 -2.94 -25.51 9.86
CA ALA A 361 -2.92 -24.92 11.20
C ALA A 361 -4.29 -24.35 11.60
N MET A 362 -5.01 -23.76 10.65
CA MET A 362 -6.36 -23.27 10.88
C MET A 362 -7.36 -24.42 11.09
N HIS A 363 -7.34 -25.46 10.24
CA HIS A 363 -8.21 -26.62 10.39
C HIS A 363 -7.99 -27.31 11.75
N ALA A 364 -6.74 -27.60 12.09
CA ALA A 364 -6.39 -28.21 13.39
C ALA A 364 -6.91 -27.38 14.58
N ARG A 365 -6.82 -26.05 14.51
CA ARG A 365 -7.34 -25.18 15.57
C ARG A 365 -8.86 -25.27 15.72
N PHE A 366 -9.62 -25.33 14.63
CA PHE A 366 -11.08 -25.46 14.68
C PHE A 366 -11.49 -26.87 15.08
N GLU A 367 -10.79 -27.90 14.59
CA GLU A 367 -10.97 -29.30 14.93
C GLU A 367 -10.80 -29.50 16.43
N ASN A 368 -9.68 -29.07 17.02
CA ASN A 368 -9.43 -29.19 18.46
C ASN A 368 -10.50 -28.47 19.29
N ARG A 369 -10.98 -27.29 18.86
CA ARG A 369 -12.06 -26.59 19.56
C ARG A 369 -13.37 -27.37 19.55
N ILE A 370 -13.71 -28.04 18.45
CA ILE A 370 -14.91 -28.86 18.35
C ILE A 370 -14.74 -30.07 19.24
N GLU A 371 -13.62 -30.80 19.18
CA GLU A 371 -13.37 -31.99 20.03
C GLU A 371 -13.42 -31.68 21.53
N GLU A 372 -12.71 -30.60 21.95
CA GLU A 372 -12.79 -30.15 23.35
C GLU A 372 -14.22 -29.77 23.76
N GLY A 373 -14.94 -29.08 22.87
CA GLY A 373 -16.32 -28.69 23.10
C GLY A 373 -17.27 -29.88 23.23
N LEU A 374 -17.17 -30.86 22.32
CA LEU A 374 -17.95 -32.08 22.34
C LEU A 374 -17.62 -32.91 23.57
N THR A 375 -16.36 -33.08 23.94
CA THR A 375 -15.91 -33.78 25.15
C THR A 375 -16.47 -33.11 26.41
N LYS A 376 -16.46 -31.78 26.51
CA LYS A 376 -17.08 -31.06 27.65
C LYS A 376 -18.58 -31.26 27.71
N ILE A 377 -19.28 -31.29 26.57
CA ILE A 377 -20.73 -31.56 26.52
C ILE A 377 -21.02 -33.01 26.94
N ALA A 378 -20.27 -33.97 26.41
CA ALA A 378 -20.42 -35.40 26.80
C ALA A 378 -20.19 -35.63 28.30
N ALA A 379 -19.12 -35.03 28.85
CA ALA A 379 -18.84 -35.09 30.28
C ALA A 379 -19.96 -34.46 31.14
N ALA A 380 -20.60 -33.39 30.66
CA ALA A 380 -21.74 -32.79 31.34
C ALA A 380 -22.97 -33.72 31.30
N CYS A 381 -23.24 -34.37 30.16
CA CYS A 381 -24.34 -35.35 30.02
C CYS A 381 -24.12 -36.58 30.91
N ALA A 382 -22.87 -37.00 31.09
CA ALA A 382 -22.53 -38.10 31.98
C ALA A 382 -22.70 -37.76 33.47
N LYS A 383 -22.49 -36.51 33.88
CA LYS A 383 -22.58 -36.05 35.27
C LYS A 383 -24.00 -35.73 35.71
N ARG A 384 -24.83 -35.24 34.83
CA ARG A 384 -26.21 -34.82 35.14
C ARG A 384 -27.12 -35.15 33.97
N ARG A 385 -28.39 -35.48 34.30
CA ARG A 385 -29.43 -35.68 33.29
C ARG A 385 -29.68 -34.36 32.54
N HIS A 386 -29.55 -34.37 31.23
CA HIS A 386 -29.90 -33.28 30.34
C HIS A 386 -30.91 -33.77 29.29
N GLU A 387 -31.83 -32.92 28.91
CA GLU A 387 -32.74 -33.18 27.78
C GLU A 387 -31.99 -33.06 26.45
N VAL A 388 -32.46 -33.75 25.41
CA VAL A 388 -31.85 -33.79 24.08
C VAL A 388 -31.80 -32.39 23.43
N GLY A 389 -32.93 -31.66 23.43
CA GLY A 389 -33.05 -30.39 22.74
C GLY A 389 -32.06 -29.29 23.20
N PRO A 390 -31.80 -29.06 24.49
CA PRO A 390 -30.74 -28.15 24.95
C PRO A 390 -29.33 -28.59 24.52
N ILE A 391 -29.04 -29.88 24.44
CA ILE A 391 -27.75 -30.42 24.01
C ILE A 391 -27.58 -30.21 22.50
N GLU A 392 -28.61 -30.48 21.68
CA GLU A 392 -28.59 -30.20 20.23
C GLU A 392 -28.29 -28.74 19.95
N ARG A 393 -28.94 -27.81 20.68
CA ARG A 393 -28.65 -26.36 20.52
C ARG A 393 -27.21 -26.00 20.89
N ARG A 394 -26.63 -26.64 21.91
CA ARG A 394 -25.22 -26.42 22.30
C ARG A 394 -24.27 -26.95 21.25
N VAL A 395 -24.51 -28.14 20.72
CA VAL A 395 -23.72 -28.74 19.64
C VAL A 395 -23.85 -27.92 18.36
N GLY A 396 -25.07 -27.54 17.97
CA GLY A 396 -25.30 -26.66 16.79
C GLY A 396 -24.57 -25.34 16.90
N ARG A 397 -24.55 -24.70 18.10
CA ARG A 397 -23.80 -23.48 18.35
C ARG A 397 -22.28 -23.69 18.23
N LEU A 398 -21.77 -24.79 18.81
CA LEU A 398 -20.35 -25.16 18.75
C LEU A 398 -19.90 -25.38 17.30
N LEU A 399 -20.65 -26.15 16.52
CA LEU A 399 -20.38 -26.38 15.10
C LEU A 399 -20.53 -25.10 14.29
N GLY A 400 -21.56 -24.28 14.52
CA GLY A 400 -21.78 -23.00 13.87
C GLY A 400 -20.68 -21.96 14.11
N GLN A 401 -20.04 -21.99 15.29
CA GLN A 401 -18.86 -21.15 15.59
C GLN A 401 -17.56 -21.65 14.95
N ASN A 402 -17.53 -22.92 14.51
CA ASN A 402 -16.35 -23.58 13.98
C ASN A 402 -16.61 -24.19 12.58
N THR A 403 -17.31 -23.46 11.73
CA THR A 403 -17.81 -23.92 10.40
C THR A 403 -16.74 -24.51 9.49
N ARG A 404 -15.47 -24.09 9.64
CA ARG A 404 -14.35 -24.57 8.80
C ARG A 404 -14.00 -26.03 9.01
N ALA A 405 -14.26 -26.57 10.21
CA ALA A 405 -14.03 -27.99 10.54
C ALA A 405 -15.33 -28.71 10.90
N ALA A 406 -16.47 -28.03 10.95
CA ALA A 406 -17.74 -28.62 11.35
C ALA A 406 -18.13 -29.85 10.51
N GLY A 407 -17.88 -29.80 9.19
CA GLY A 407 -18.15 -30.90 8.28
C GLY A 407 -17.30 -32.17 8.48
N LEU A 408 -16.21 -32.07 9.28
CA LEU A 408 -15.40 -33.23 9.67
C LEU A 408 -16.13 -34.15 10.67
N PHE A 409 -17.09 -33.61 11.44
CA PHE A 409 -17.72 -34.31 12.53
C PHE A 409 -19.14 -34.74 12.19
N ASP A 410 -19.41 -36.05 12.31
CA ASP A 410 -20.75 -36.62 12.37
C ASP A 410 -21.12 -36.79 13.85
N VAL A 411 -22.03 -35.95 14.32
CA VAL A 411 -22.42 -35.91 15.74
C VAL A 411 -23.84 -36.41 15.89
N GLN A 412 -24.02 -37.47 16.66
CA GLN A 412 -25.32 -38.08 16.97
C GLN A 412 -25.70 -37.83 18.42
N ILE A 413 -26.91 -37.36 18.63
CA ILE A 413 -27.49 -37.13 19.95
C ILE A 413 -28.73 -37.99 20.08
N ARG A 414 -28.75 -38.85 21.05
CA ARG A 414 -29.85 -39.81 21.29
C ARG A 414 -30.34 -39.67 22.72
N ALA A 415 -31.64 -39.98 22.93
CA ALA A 415 -32.17 -40.19 24.26
C ALA A 415 -31.83 -41.62 24.71
N SER A 416 -31.23 -41.77 25.88
CA SER A 416 -31.07 -43.07 26.52
C SER A 416 -32.42 -43.54 27.10
N GLU A 417 -32.50 -44.80 27.52
CA GLU A 417 -33.75 -45.43 28.08
C GLU A 417 -34.37 -44.61 29.23
N ASN A 418 -33.57 -43.91 29.99
CA ASN A 418 -34.01 -43.02 31.08
C ASN A 418 -34.31 -41.58 30.61
N GLY A 419 -34.33 -41.30 29.26
CA GLY A 419 -34.60 -40.00 28.66
C GLY A 419 -33.47 -38.98 28.82
N ALA A 420 -32.27 -39.37 29.22
CA ALA A 420 -31.10 -38.48 29.27
C ALA A 420 -30.41 -38.43 27.90
N ALA A 421 -29.87 -37.24 27.54
CA ALA A 421 -29.13 -37.06 26.31
C ALA A 421 -27.79 -37.81 26.37
N HIS A 422 -27.52 -38.62 25.36
CA HIS A 422 -26.24 -39.24 25.08
C HIS A 422 -25.68 -38.71 23.76
N ILE A 423 -24.40 -38.38 23.74
CA ILE A 423 -23.72 -37.80 22.58
C ILE A 423 -22.58 -38.71 22.14
N GLU A 424 -22.57 -39.01 20.86
CA GLU A 424 -21.49 -39.71 20.17
C GLU A 424 -21.07 -38.92 18.97
N TRP A 425 -19.79 -38.98 18.61
CA TRP A 425 -19.30 -38.37 17.38
C TRP A 425 -18.17 -39.19 16.78
N LYS A 426 -18.04 -39.06 15.48
CA LYS A 426 -16.94 -39.63 14.71
C LYS A 426 -16.45 -38.64 13.66
N LYS A 427 -15.20 -38.79 13.23
CA LYS A 427 -14.67 -38.04 12.09
C LYS A 427 -15.07 -38.74 10.79
N ILE A 428 -15.34 -37.91 9.76
CA ILE A 428 -15.75 -38.37 8.43
C ILE A 428 -14.51 -38.50 7.55
N ASP A 429 -14.06 -39.70 7.25
CA ASP A 429 -12.85 -39.99 6.47
C ASP A 429 -12.85 -39.31 5.07
N LYS A 430 -14.01 -39.33 4.40
CA LYS A 430 -14.17 -38.70 3.10
C LYS A 430 -13.91 -37.20 3.14
N TRP A 431 -14.33 -36.54 4.20
CA TRP A 431 -14.08 -35.12 4.41
C TRP A 431 -12.60 -34.84 4.67
N GLN A 432 -11.98 -35.69 5.49
CA GLN A 432 -10.54 -35.56 5.80
C GLN A 432 -9.66 -35.76 4.55
N ALA A 433 -9.96 -36.76 3.73
CA ALA A 433 -9.27 -37.00 2.46
C ALA A 433 -9.39 -35.80 1.51
N TRP A 434 -10.60 -35.22 1.38
CA TRP A 434 -10.82 -34.03 0.59
C TRP A 434 -10.07 -32.81 1.15
N ALA A 435 -10.08 -32.60 2.46
CA ALA A 435 -9.34 -31.51 3.09
C ALA A 435 -7.84 -31.62 2.76
N GLN A 436 -7.24 -32.79 2.93
CA GLN A 436 -5.82 -33.04 2.62
C GLN A 436 -5.49 -32.79 1.15
N LEU A 437 -6.36 -33.15 0.21
CA LEU A 437 -6.19 -32.93 -1.22
C LEU A 437 -6.32 -31.46 -1.61
N SER A 438 -7.28 -30.76 -1.01
CA SER A 438 -7.65 -29.39 -1.37
C SER A 438 -6.87 -28.30 -0.61
N GLU A 439 -6.21 -28.65 0.51
CA GLU A 439 -5.43 -27.71 1.31
C GLU A 439 -4.25 -27.13 0.51
N GLY A 440 -4.12 -25.81 0.59
CA GLY A 440 -3.12 -25.05 -0.16
C GLY A 440 -3.45 -24.86 -1.64
N SER A 441 -4.52 -25.49 -2.14
CA SER A 441 -4.91 -25.38 -3.53
C SER A 441 -5.94 -24.27 -3.75
N TYR A 442 -5.86 -23.61 -4.90
CA TYR A 442 -6.83 -22.63 -5.38
C TYR A 442 -6.88 -22.61 -6.91
N VAL A 443 -7.93 -22.05 -7.46
CA VAL A 443 -8.17 -22.01 -8.90
C VAL A 443 -8.32 -20.58 -9.36
N LEU A 444 -7.68 -20.25 -10.48
CA LEU A 444 -7.91 -19.03 -11.24
C LEU A 444 -8.69 -19.37 -12.49
N ARG A 445 -9.52 -18.43 -12.96
CA ARG A 445 -10.32 -18.54 -14.19
C ARG A 445 -9.95 -17.38 -15.10
N THR A 446 -9.75 -17.66 -16.38
CA THR A 446 -9.34 -16.65 -17.35
C THR A 446 -9.89 -16.96 -18.74
N ASN A 447 -10.08 -15.92 -19.54
CA ASN A 447 -10.34 -16.01 -20.99
C ASN A 447 -9.12 -15.56 -21.82
N VAL A 448 -7.97 -15.29 -21.17
CA VAL A 448 -6.71 -14.96 -21.85
C VAL A 448 -6.17 -16.21 -22.52
N THR A 449 -5.85 -16.11 -23.80
CA THR A 449 -5.25 -17.19 -24.59
C THR A 449 -3.80 -16.86 -24.94
N GLY A 450 -2.98 -17.89 -25.15
CA GLY A 450 -1.57 -17.73 -25.58
C GLY A 450 -0.58 -17.40 -24.48
N TRP A 451 -1.01 -17.24 -23.22
CA TRP A 451 -0.11 -17.07 -22.06
C TRP A 451 0.17 -18.40 -21.40
N SER A 452 1.38 -18.53 -20.85
CA SER A 452 1.75 -19.69 -20.04
C SER A 452 1.03 -19.69 -18.68
N ASP A 453 0.94 -20.85 -18.04
CA ASP A 453 0.44 -20.99 -16.66
C ASP A 453 1.21 -20.12 -15.66
N GLU A 454 2.52 -19.97 -15.85
CA GLU A 454 3.38 -19.10 -15.06
C GLU A 454 3.03 -17.62 -15.24
N ASP A 455 2.87 -17.15 -16.49
CA ASP A 455 2.57 -15.74 -16.77
C ASP A 455 1.20 -15.35 -16.23
N LEU A 456 0.19 -16.22 -16.41
CA LEU A 456 -1.15 -16.03 -15.87
C LEU A 456 -1.14 -16.00 -14.35
N TRP A 457 -0.39 -16.90 -13.71
CA TRP A 457 -0.25 -16.88 -12.26
C TRP A 457 0.48 -15.63 -11.77
N ARG A 458 1.57 -15.23 -12.44
CA ARG A 458 2.34 -14.01 -12.11
C ARG A 458 1.47 -12.76 -12.24
N ALA A 459 0.65 -12.69 -13.27
CA ALA A 459 -0.29 -11.59 -13.46
C ALA A 459 -1.31 -11.50 -12.31
N TYR A 460 -1.88 -12.64 -11.90
CA TYR A 460 -2.83 -12.68 -10.80
C TYR A 460 -2.23 -12.31 -9.45
N ILE A 461 -1.04 -12.83 -9.13
CA ILE A 461 -0.43 -12.59 -7.82
C ILE A 461 -0.07 -11.11 -7.61
N GLN A 462 0.04 -10.34 -8.67
CA GLN A 462 0.26 -8.88 -8.58
C GLN A 462 -0.93 -8.13 -7.96
N LEU A 463 -2.11 -8.75 -7.79
CA LEU A 463 -3.18 -8.18 -6.94
C LEU A 463 -2.71 -7.86 -5.52
N THR A 464 -1.66 -8.52 -5.04
CA THR A 464 -1.01 -8.15 -3.77
C THR A 464 -0.47 -6.71 -3.78
N ASP A 465 -0.19 -6.14 -4.96
CA ASP A 465 0.21 -4.73 -5.07
C ASP A 465 -0.97 -3.78 -4.83
N ALA A 466 -2.18 -4.15 -5.23
CA ALA A 466 -3.40 -3.38 -4.91
C ALA A 466 -3.72 -3.47 -3.40
N GLU A 467 -3.59 -4.66 -2.80
CA GLU A 467 -3.72 -4.83 -1.34
C GLU A 467 -2.66 -4.01 -0.58
N ALA A 468 -1.40 -4.00 -1.06
CA ALA A 468 -0.33 -3.20 -0.50
C ALA A 468 -0.61 -1.70 -0.63
N ALA A 469 -1.21 -1.26 -1.74
CA ALA A 469 -1.63 0.12 -1.95
C ALA A 469 -2.60 0.58 -0.87
N PHE A 470 -3.62 -0.21 -0.58
CA PHE A 470 -4.58 0.11 0.47
C PHE A 470 -3.97 0.09 1.87
N ARG A 471 -3.05 -0.83 2.14
CA ARG A 471 -2.34 -0.85 3.42
C ARG A 471 -1.54 0.43 3.63
N ILE A 472 -0.79 0.89 2.62
CA ILE A 472 -0.02 2.13 2.68
C ILE A 472 -0.95 3.32 2.88
N GLN A 473 -2.01 3.45 2.08
CA GLN A 473 -2.96 4.55 2.21
C GLN A 473 -3.62 4.60 3.60
N LYS A 474 -4.02 3.46 4.14
CA LYS A 474 -4.71 3.37 5.45
C LYS A 474 -3.78 3.59 6.63
N SER A 475 -2.57 3.08 6.58
CA SER A 475 -1.63 3.07 7.71
C SER A 475 -0.61 4.19 7.62
N ASP A 476 0.15 4.24 6.52
CA ASP A 476 1.24 5.18 6.36
C ASP A 476 0.78 6.59 6.00
N LEU A 477 -0.33 6.71 5.25
CA LEU A 477 -0.89 7.99 4.80
C LEU A 477 -2.17 8.38 5.55
N SER A 478 -2.54 7.65 6.60
CA SER A 478 -3.68 7.94 7.48
C SER A 478 -4.98 8.28 6.75
N LEU A 479 -5.34 7.46 5.73
CA LEU A 479 -6.62 7.56 5.06
C LEU A 479 -7.79 7.35 6.04
N ARG A 480 -7.58 6.59 7.10
CA ARG A 480 -8.53 6.30 8.17
C ARG A 480 -8.00 6.69 9.56
N PRO A 481 -8.86 7.08 10.50
CA PRO A 481 -10.29 7.35 10.32
C PRO A 481 -10.53 8.63 9.51
N VAL A 482 -11.70 8.73 8.84
CA VAL A 482 -12.13 9.94 8.17
C VAL A 482 -12.89 10.81 9.16
N TRP A 483 -12.41 12.03 9.37
CA TRP A 483 -13.02 13.01 10.29
C TRP A 483 -13.95 14.00 9.59
N HIS A 484 -13.82 14.14 8.28
CA HIS A 484 -14.69 15.00 7.49
C HIS A 484 -16.12 14.49 7.45
N GLN A 485 -17.09 15.40 7.55
CA GLN A 485 -18.51 15.08 7.63
C GLN A 485 -19.27 15.39 6.33
N LYS A 486 -18.72 16.25 5.45
CA LYS A 486 -19.31 16.63 4.16
C LYS A 486 -18.74 15.77 3.05
N GLU A 487 -19.61 15.35 2.11
CA GLU A 487 -19.24 14.48 0.99
C GLU A 487 -18.02 15.02 0.22
N ASN A 488 -18.09 16.25 -0.29
CA ASN A 488 -16.99 16.84 -1.08
C ASN A 488 -15.66 16.82 -0.32
N ARG A 489 -15.66 17.07 0.98
CA ARG A 489 -14.43 17.05 1.80
C ARG A 489 -13.90 15.65 2.03
N VAL A 490 -14.78 14.67 2.15
CA VAL A 490 -14.40 13.25 2.19
C VAL A 490 -13.73 12.84 0.88
N LEU A 491 -14.35 13.19 -0.25
CA LEU A 491 -13.81 12.90 -1.58
C LEU A 491 -12.46 13.60 -1.81
N ALA A 492 -12.33 14.87 -1.38
CA ALA A 492 -11.08 15.61 -1.47
C ALA A 492 -9.97 15.04 -0.56
N HIS A 493 -10.32 14.62 0.66
CA HIS A 493 -9.38 13.92 1.56
C HIS A 493 -8.85 12.63 0.92
N ILE A 494 -9.72 11.84 0.31
CA ILE A 494 -9.32 10.62 -0.41
C ILE A 494 -8.42 10.98 -1.59
N LEU A 495 -8.70 12.07 -2.34
CA LEU A 495 -7.86 12.54 -3.43
C LEU A 495 -6.47 12.94 -2.96
N VAL A 496 -6.35 13.68 -1.85
CA VAL A 496 -5.05 14.04 -1.26
C VAL A 496 -4.27 12.79 -0.83
N CYS A 497 -4.94 11.80 -0.21
CA CYS A 497 -4.31 10.52 0.12
C CYS A 497 -3.87 9.75 -1.13
N PHE A 498 -4.67 9.78 -2.20
CA PHE A 498 -4.32 9.18 -3.48
C PHE A 498 -3.07 9.85 -4.08
N LEU A 499 -2.99 11.18 -4.09
CA LEU A 499 -1.83 11.92 -4.60
C LEU A 499 -0.57 11.66 -3.74
N ALA A 500 -0.70 11.59 -2.43
CA ALA A 500 0.42 11.20 -1.56
C ALA A 500 0.88 9.77 -1.85
N TYR A 501 -0.05 8.85 -2.12
CA TYR A 501 0.28 7.49 -2.55
C TYR A 501 0.96 7.46 -3.94
N VAL A 502 0.57 8.34 -4.86
CA VAL A 502 1.30 8.54 -6.13
C VAL A 502 2.76 8.86 -5.87
N LEU A 503 3.05 9.84 -5.00
CA LEU A 503 4.42 10.22 -4.65
C LEU A 503 5.18 9.07 -3.98
N TRP A 504 4.53 8.34 -3.10
CA TRP A 504 5.10 7.15 -2.45
C TRP A 504 5.54 6.09 -3.47
N LYS A 505 4.66 5.74 -4.41
CA LYS A 505 4.97 4.75 -5.45
C LYS A 505 5.99 5.28 -6.47
N PHE A 506 5.94 6.57 -6.76
CA PHE A 506 6.93 7.23 -7.62
C PHE A 506 8.34 7.15 -7.00
N LEU A 507 8.48 7.47 -5.71
CA LEU A 507 9.73 7.28 -4.97
C LEU A 507 10.17 5.81 -4.98
N GLY A 508 9.26 4.87 -4.77
CA GLY A 508 9.55 3.44 -4.85
C GLY A 508 10.12 3.01 -6.21
N GLN A 509 9.55 3.51 -7.32
CA GLN A 509 10.06 3.26 -8.66
C GLN A 509 11.46 3.87 -8.90
N LEU A 510 11.69 5.09 -8.38
CA LEU A 510 13.02 5.70 -8.43
C LEU A 510 14.04 4.89 -7.62
N CYS A 511 13.67 4.44 -6.43
CA CYS A 511 14.52 3.59 -5.59
C CYS A 511 14.87 2.27 -6.29
N GLN A 512 13.90 1.60 -6.91
CA GLN A 512 14.15 0.36 -7.67
C GLN A 512 15.13 0.60 -8.82
N ARG A 513 14.93 1.65 -9.62
CA ARG A 513 15.84 2.02 -10.72
C ARG A 513 17.24 2.39 -10.24
N ALA A 514 17.34 2.99 -9.07
CA ALA A 514 18.61 3.36 -8.44
C ALA A 514 19.31 2.19 -7.72
N GLY A 515 18.71 0.99 -7.73
CA GLY A 515 19.22 -0.17 -7.00
C GLY A 515 19.13 -0.05 -5.47
N LEU A 516 18.21 0.78 -4.97
CA LEU A 516 17.96 1.01 -3.53
C LEU A 516 16.84 0.12 -2.95
N GLY A 517 16.37 -0.88 -3.70
CA GLY A 517 15.25 -1.72 -3.30
C GLY A 517 13.89 -1.02 -3.46
N ASN A 518 12.86 -1.52 -2.76
CA ASN A 518 11.48 -1.01 -2.84
C ASN A 518 10.93 -0.66 -1.45
N GLU A 519 11.69 0.13 -0.69
CA GLU A 519 11.32 0.58 0.65
C GLU A 519 11.33 2.11 0.74
N PRO A 520 10.39 2.80 0.05
CA PRO A 520 10.39 4.27 -0.01
C PRO A 520 10.23 4.92 1.37
N ARG A 521 9.61 4.21 2.34
CA ARG A 521 9.48 4.69 3.71
C ARG A 521 10.84 4.94 4.36
N HIS A 522 11.77 4.01 4.23
CA HIS A 522 13.11 4.18 4.80
C HIS A 522 13.87 5.35 4.18
N VAL A 523 13.72 5.57 2.88
CA VAL A 523 14.36 6.73 2.21
C VAL A 523 13.74 8.04 2.70
N LEU A 524 12.41 8.07 2.83
CA LEU A 524 11.72 9.26 3.35
C LEU A 524 12.12 9.56 4.80
N ASP A 525 12.16 8.55 5.66
CA ASP A 525 12.53 8.70 7.08
C ASP A 525 13.98 9.15 7.22
N GLU A 526 14.92 8.53 6.49
CA GLU A 526 16.35 8.88 6.53
C GLU A 526 16.61 10.33 6.06
N LEU A 527 15.99 10.74 4.94
CA LEU A 527 16.16 12.11 4.46
C LEU A 527 15.38 13.13 5.30
N SER A 528 14.32 12.72 6.02
CA SER A 528 13.57 13.62 6.92
C SER A 528 14.38 14.10 8.13
N GLU A 529 15.52 13.47 8.44
CA GLU A 529 16.44 13.95 9.46
C GLU A 529 17.17 15.25 9.09
N LEU A 530 17.19 15.60 7.80
CA LEU A 530 17.80 16.87 7.34
C LEU A 530 16.93 18.04 7.78
N CYS A 531 17.59 19.05 8.39
CA CYS A 531 16.95 20.23 8.93
C CYS A 531 17.44 21.50 8.22
N ALA A 532 16.61 22.53 8.24
CA ALA A 532 17.01 23.90 7.97
C ALA A 532 17.18 24.65 9.30
N ILE A 533 18.30 25.37 9.46
CA ILE A 533 18.65 26.07 10.68
C ILE A 533 19.02 27.53 10.37
N ASP A 534 18.65 28.45 11.24
CA ASP A 534 19.08 29.84 11.18
C ASP A 534 20.40 30.00 11.93
N VAL A 535 21.47 30.33 11.22
CA VAL A 535 22.76 30.70 11.82
C VAL A 535 22.79 32.23 11.94
N VAL A 536 22.90 32.72 13.16
CA VAL A 536 22.96 34.15 13.48
C VAL A 536 24.40 34.49 13.83
N MET A 537 24.97 35.39 13.06
CA MET A 537 26.37 35.83 13.14
C MET A 537 26.41 37.32 13.43
N PRO A 538 26.62 37.74 14.68
CA PRO A 538 26.80 39.14 15.02
C PRO A 538 28.11 39.71 14.43
N THR A 539 28.02 40.88 13.76
CA THR A 539 29.19 41.59 13.23
C THR A 539 29.79 42.51 14.29
N ARG A 540 31.01 42.97 14.00
CA ARG A 540 31.71 43.94 14.84
C ARG A 540 30.93 45.26 15.00
N ASP A 541 30.17 45.64 13.98
CA ASP A 541 29.38 46.88 13.94
C ASP A 541 28.01 46.75 14.65
N GLY A 542 27.77 45.61 15.33
CA GLY A 542 26.55 45.37 16.10
C GLY A 542 25.37 44.91 15.25
N GLN A 543 25.51 44.69 13.95
CA GLN A 543 24.51 44.10 13.08
C GLN A 543 24.52 42.58 13.20
N GLU A 544 23.41 41.93 12.94
CA GLU A 544 23.31 40.47 12.88
C GLU A 544 23.08 40.00 11.45
N ILE A 545 23.99 39.16 10.97
CA ILE A 545 23.80 38.46 9.69
C ILE A 545 23.06 37.15 10.02
N ARG A 546 21.90 36.95 9.41
CA ARG A 546 21.11 35.73 9.53
C ARG A 546 21.16 34.95 8.24
N THR A 547 21.54 33.69 8.30
CA THR A 547 21.60 32.81 7.13
C THR A 547 20.88 31.52 7.44
N ARG A 548 19.89 31.15 6.62
CA ARG A 548 19.22 29.87 6.71
C ARG A 548 20.01 28.82 5.94
N CYS A 549 20.60 27.88 6.65
CA CYS A 549 21.44 26.82 6.10
C CYS A 549 20.73 25.47 6.22
N VAL A 550 20.97 24.58 5.26
CA VAL A 550 20.57 23.18 5.34
C VAL A 550 21.70 22.39 6.00
N THR A 551 21.36 21.47 6.91
CA THR A 551 22.33 20.59 7.57
C THR A 551 23.05 19.72 6.53
N GLN A 552 24.34 19.49 6.75
CA GLN A 552 25.11 18.62 5.88
C GLN A 552 24.64 17.16 6.00
N PRO A 553 24.44 16.47 4.87
CA PRO A 553 24.02 15.08 4.89
C PRO A 553 25.11 14.18 5.46
N ASN A 554 24.71 13.18 6.25
CA ASN A 554 25.59 12.10 6.67
C ASN A 554 25.93 11.19 5.47
N ASP A 555 26.83 10.21 5.67
CA ASP A 555 27.29 9.38 4.57
C ASP A 555 26.18 8.50 3.95
N HIS A 556 25.19 8.09 4.76
CA HIS A 556 24.02 7.35 4.26
C HIS A 556 23.15 8.24 3.36
N GLN A 557 22.85 9.43 3.83
CA GLN A 557 22.06 10.40 3.11
C GLN A 557 22.75 10.84 1.81
N LYS A 558 24.08 11.02 1.80
CA LYS A 558 24.86 11.30 0.59
C LYS A 558 24.69 10.22 -0.47
N ILE A 559 24.74 8.95 -0.06
CA ILE A 559 24.54 7.81 -0.98
C ILE A 559 23.13 7.83 -1.56
N LEU A 560 22.11 8.03 -0.71
CA LEU A 560 20.73 8.12 -1.18
C LEU A 560 20.53 9.25 -2.18
N LEU A 561 21.03 10.44 -1.87
CA LEU A 561 20.95 11.62 -2.73
C LEU A 561 21.64 11.37 -4.07
N GLN A 562 22.86 10.85 -4.05
CA GLN A 562 23.61 10.53 -5.26
C GLN A 562 22.89 9.51 -6.13
N ARG A 563 22.36 8.44 -5.53
CA ARG A 563 21.65 7.38 -6.25
C ARG A 563 20.35 7.87 -6.88
N LEU A 564 19.62 8.73 -6.17
CA LEU A 564 18.37 9.31 -6.65
C LEU A 564 18.61 10.51 -7.59
N GLY A 565 19.87 10.92 -7.82
CA GLY A 565 20.20 12.08 -8.63
C GLY A 565 19.70 13.41 -8.04
N LEU A 566 19.63 13.49 -6.70
CA LEU A 566 19.12 14.64 -5.98
C LEU A 566 20.27 15.49 -5.42
N VAL A 567 20.15 16.81 -5.53
CA VAL A 567 21.15 17.79 -5.05
C VAL A 567 20.50 18.68 -3.99
N LEU A 568 21.08 18.66 -2.78
CA LEU A 568 20.61 19.51 -1.69
C LEU A 568 21.00 20.97 -1.92
N PRO A 569 20.09 21.94 -1.70
CA PRO A 569 20.48 23.34 -1.63
C PRO A 569 21.31 23.58 -0.36
N GLY A 570 22.43 24.27 -0.48
CA GLY A 570 23.26 24.64 0.68
C GLY A 570 22.62 25.70 1.57
N ARG A 571 21.78 26.56 0.97
CA ARG A 571 21.08 27.68 1.64
C ARG A 571 19.66 27.79 1.12
N LEU A 572 18.77 28.30 1.98
CA LEU A 572 17.43 28.68 1.60
C LEU A 572 17.27 30.20 1.68
N HIS A 573 16.56 30.77 0.72
CA HIS A 573 16.12 32.15 0.85
C HIS A 573 14.91 32.16 1.82
N LYS A 574 15.07 32.90 2.92
CA LYS A 574 13.95 33.07 3.86
C LYS A 574 12.90 33.92 3.18
N THR A 575 11.67 33.44 3.17
CA THR A 575 10.53 34.25 2.74
C THR A 575 10.30 35.30 3.81
N ASP A 576 10.64 36.54 3.53
CA ASP A 576 10.40 37.64 4.46
C ASP A 576 8.91 37.74 4.79
N LEU A 577 8.62 37.91 6.08
CA LEU A 577 7.26 38.08 6.62
C LEU A 577 6.66 39.43 6.19
#